data_91d9d48525f0f989dc3c69616678edb1
#
_entry.id   91d9d48525f0f989dc3c69616678edb1
#
_cell.length_a   1.000
_cell.length_b   1.000
_cell.length_c   1.000
_cell.angle_alpha   90.00
_cell.angle_beta   90.00
_cell.angle_gamma   90.00
#
_symmetry.space_group_name_H-M   'P 1'
#
loop_
_entity.id
_entity.type
_entity.pdbx_description
1 polymer ?
#
loop_
_entity_poly.entity_id
_entity_poly.type
_entity_poly.pdbx_seq_one_letter_code
_entity_poly.pdbx_strand_id
1 'polypeptide(L)'
;MDDTVRNDILAMSRTAHSLTEASYQQNMAKRGDAGWSEKQRLLLADMALHLLQTSLKDGELSEEALKRNLFSILTISDQFIHDHDLKRFADALYSP
;
A
#
# COMPACT_ATOMS: atom_id res chain seq x y z
N MET A 1 11.14 -2.11 20.50
CA MET A 1 11.90 -1.38 19.46
C MET A 1 12.31 -0.03 20.03
N ASP A 2 13.54 0.36 19.82
CA ASP A 2 14.07 1.66 20.21
C ASP A 2 13.35 2.78 19.42
N ASP A 3 12.99 3.87 20.11
CA ASP A 3 12.28 5.00 19.48
C ASP A 3 13.11 5.67 18.38
N THR A 4 14.43 5.71 18.53
CA THR A 4 15.31 6.28 17.51
C THR A 4 15.25 5.44 16.23
N VAL A 5 15.33 4.11 16.36
CA VAL A 5 15.23 3.20 15.24
C VAL A 5 13.85 3.31 14.57
N ARG A 6 12.80 3.33 15.37
CA ARG A 6 11.41 3.51 14.86
C ARG A 6 11.31 4.80 14.06
N ASN A 7 11.78 5.91 14.59
CA ASN A 7 11.70 7.20 13.94
C ASN A 7 12.52 7.25 12.65
N ASP A 8 13.68 6.59 12.63
CA ASP A 8 14.52 6.50 11.42
C ASP A 8 13.80 5.71 10.32
N ILE A 9 13.20 4.58 10.66
CA ILE A 9 12.43 3.78 9.70
C ILE A 9 11.26 4.58 9.15
N LEU A 10 10.51 5.24 10.02
CA LEU A 10 9.36 6.06 9.61
C LEU A 10 9.79 7.24 8.73
N ALA A 11 10.92 7.87 9.03
CA ALA A 11 11.46 8.97 8.22
C ALA A 11 11.83 8.47 6.82
N MET A 12 12.51 7.33 6.71
CA MET A 12 12.85 6.72 5.43
C MET A 12 11.59 6.33 4.64
N SER A 13 10.56 5.82 5.33
CA SER A 13 9.31 5.45 4.67
C SER A 13 8.58 6.67 4.11
N ARG A 14 8.62 7.80 4.80
CA ARG A 14 8.03 9.06 4.30
C ARG A 14 8.74 9.57 3.05
N THR A 15 10.07 9.47 3.02
CA THR A 15 10.85 9.82 1.82
C THR A 15 10.49 8.90 0.66
N ALA A 16 10.46 7.59 0.89
CA ALA A 16 10.08 6.61 -0.13
C ALA A 16 8.65 6.85 -0.62
N HIS A 17 7.71 7.14 0.28
CA HIS A 17 6.32 7.45 -0.06
C HIS A 17 6.24 8.67 -0.99
N SER A 18 6.98 9.73 -0.70
CA SER A 18 7.00 10.92 -1.56
C SER A 18 7.48 10.59 -2.98
N LEU A 19 8.48 9.71 -3.10
CA LEU A 19 9.01 9.30 -4.40
C LEU A 19 8.03 8.42 -5.17
N THR A 20 7.40 7.45 -4.51
CA THR A 20 6.41 6.57 -5.17
C THR A 20 5.18 7.36 -5.59
N GLU A 21 4.70 8.26 -4.74
CA GLU A 21 3.54 9.10 -5.04
C GLU A 21 3.83 10.01 -6.24
N ALA A 22 4.98 10.67 -6.27
CA ALA A 22 5.37 11.53 -7.39
C ALA A 22 5.47 10.72 -8.68
N SER A 23 6.08 9.54 -8.64
CA SER A 23 6.21 8.67 -9.80
C SER A 23 4.85 8.18 -10.30
N TYR A 24 3.94 7.85 -9.37
CA TYR A 24 2.58 7.46 -9.70
C TYR A 24 1.84 8.59 -10.41
N GLN A 25 1.91 9.80 -9.89
CA GLN A 25 1.23 10.96 -10.47
C GLN A 25 1.78 11.35 -11.84
N GLN A 26 3.07 11.11 -12.09
CA GLN A 26 3.71 11.38 -13.39
C GLN A 26 3.36 10.33 -14.45
N ASN A 27 2.89 9.17 -14.05
CA ASN A 27 2.50 8.11 -14.97
C ASN A 27 1.07 8.35 -15.42
N MET A 28 0.89 8.77 -16.67
CA MET A 28 -0.41 9.11 -17.25
C MET A 28 -1.15 7.92 -17.85
N ALA A 29 -0.65 6.70 -17.67
CA ALA A 29 -1.24 5.51 -18.24
C ALA A 29 -2.65 5.27 -17.69
N LYS A 30 -3.53 4.79 -18.56
CA LYS A 30 -4.88 4.34 -18.25
C LYS A 30 -4.94 2.82 -18.39
N ARG A 31 -5.99 2.20 -17.83
CA ARG A 31 -6.18 0.75 -17.95
C ARG A 31 -6.12 0.34 -19.43
N GLY A 32 -5.27 -0.64 -19.72
CA GLY A 32 -5.03 -1.12 -21.08
C GLY A 32 -3.80 -0.53 -21.74
N ASP A 33 -3.25 0.55 -21.22
CA ASP A 33 -2.02 1.16 -21.75
C ASP A 33 -0.79 0.34 -21.33
N ALA A 34 0.30 0.49 -22.10
CA ALA A 34 1.55 -0.21 -21.81
C ALA A 34 2.15 0.13 -20.45
N GLY A 35 1.96 1.36 -19.99
CA GLY A 35 2.48 1.82 -18.70
C GLY A 35 1.60 1.51 -17.49
N TRP A 36 0.44 0.88 -17.69
CA TRP A 36 -0.53 0.63 -16.62
C TRP A 36 0.02 -0.30 -15.54
N SER A 37 0.67 -1.39 -15.94
CA SER A 37 1.24 -2.35 -15.00
C SER A 37 2.27 -1.69 -14.07
N GLU A 38 3.17 -0.88 -14.63
CA GLU A 38 4.16 -0.14 -13.83
C GLU A 38 3.48 0.82 -12.86
N LYS A 39 2.45 1.52 -13.32
CA LYS A 39 1.67 2.44 -12.47
C LYS A 39 1.06 1.71 -11.28
N GLN A 40 0.49 0.53 -11.51
CA GLN A 40 -0.12 -0.28 -10.45
C GLN A 40 0.93 -0.87 -9.50
N ARG A 41 2.12 -1.20 -10.01
CA ARG A 41 3.23 -1.65 -9.17
C ARG A 41 3.73 -0.54 -8.25
N LEU A 42 3.77 0.71 -8.72
CA LEU A 42 4.10 1.88 -7.90
C LEU A 42 3.05 2.08 -6.81
N LEU A 43 1.79 1.94 -7.16
CA LEU A 43 0.70 2.06 -6.19
C LEU A 43 0.79 0.96 -5.13
N LEU A 44 1.10 -0.27 -5.53
CA LEU A 44 1.28 -1.38 -4.58
C LEU A 44 2.44 -1.10 -3.63
N ALA A 45 3.57 -0.63 -4.13
CA ALA A 45 4.72 -0.26 -3.30
C ALA A 45 4.35 0.85 -2.32
N ASP A 46 3.59 1.84 -2.76
CA ASP A 46 3.13 2.93 -1.91
C ASP A 46 2.20 2.43 -0.80
N MET A 47 1.30 1.51 -1.12
CA MET A 47 0.43 0.91 -0.11
C MET A 47 1.20 0.07 0.91
N ALA A 48 2.29 -0.57 0.49
CA ALA A 48 3.19 -1.28 1.40
C ALA A 48 3.88 -0.31 2.37
N LEU A 49 4.24 0.88 1.90
CA LEU A 49 4.80 1.94 2.76
C LEU A 49 3.76 2.44 3.77
N HIS A 50 2.50 2.56 3.37
CA HIS A 50 1.41 2.88 4.30
C HIS A 50 1.27 1.80 5.37
N LEU A 51 1.35 0.53 4.99
CA LEU A 51 1.31 -0.59 5.93
C LEU A 51 2.48 -0.51 6.92
N LEU A 52 3.67 -0.19 6.44
CA LEU A 52 4.85 0.00 7.30
C LEU A 52 4.60 1.10 8.32
N GLN A 53 4.07 2.24 7.89
CA GLN A 53 3.78 3.37 8.77
C GLN A 53 2.71 3.00 9.82
N THR A 54 1.66 2.31 9.40
CA THR A 54 0.62 1.82 10.31
C THR A 54 1.21 0.88 11.35
N SER A 55 2.10 -0.03 10.93
CA SER A 55 2.69 -1.06 11.78
C SER A 55 3.63 -0.49 12.84
N LEU A 56 4.35 0.58 12.50
CA LEU A 56 5.40 1.14 13.36
C LEU A 56 5.02 2.46 14.03
N LYS A 57 3.85 3.00 13.74
CA LYS A 57 3.38 4.22 14.39
C LYS A 57 3.37 4.03 15.91
N ASP A 58 3.78 5.07 16.65
CA ASP A 58 3.77 5.03 18.11
C ASP A 58 2.36 4.76 18.64
N GLY A 59 2.30 4.06 19.77
CA GLY A 59 1.03 3.65 20.38
C GLY A 59 0.56 2.29 19.90
N GLU A 60 -0.70 1.99 20.14
CA GLU A 60 -1.30 0.72 19.75
C GLU A 60 -1.52 0.65 18.23
N LEU A 61 -1.39 -0.55 17.67
CA LEU A 61 -1.70 -0.81 16.27
C LEU A 61 -3.19 -0.52 16.02
N SER A 62 -3.48 0.39 15.10
CA SER A 62 -4.84 0.71 14.72
C SER A 62 -5.42 -0.40 13.83
N GLU A 63 -6.42 -1.10 14.31
CA GLU A 63 -7.13 -2.13 13.55
C GLU A 63 -7.78 -1.52 12.30
N GLU A 64 -8.37 -0.34 12.43
CA GLU A 64 -9.02 0.36 11.34
C GLU A 64 -8.03 0.73 10.22
N ALA A 65 -6.87 1.26 10.59
CA ALA A 65 -5.83 1.60 9.61
C ALA A 65 -5.27 0.34 8.94
N LEU A 66 -5.06 -0.74 9.72
CA LEU A 66 -4.60 -2.01 9.19
C LEU A 66 -5.58 -2.58 8.15
N LYS A 67 -6.88 -2.54 8.44
CA LYS A 67 -7.91 -2.96 7.50
C LYS A 67 -7.85 -2.19 6.18
N ARG A 68 -7.72 -0.86 6.25
CA ARG A 68 -7.62 -0.02 5.04
C ARG A 68 -6.38 -0.38 4.22
N ASN A 69 -5.24 -0.59 4.88
CA ASN A 69 -4.01 -0.97 4.20
C ASN A 69 -4.17 -2.33 3.51
N LEU A 70 -4.70 -3.31 4.20
CA LEU A 70 -4.91 -4.66 3.65
C LEU A 70 -5.93 -4.64 2.51
N PHE A 71 -7.01 -3.89 2.65
CA PHE A 71 -8.00 -3.74 1.58
C PHE A 71 -7.35 -3.24 0.30
N SER A 72 -6.55 -2.18 0.40
CA SER A 72 -5.86 -1.59 -0.76
C SER A 72 -4.86 -2.57 -1.37
N ILE A 73 -4.05 -3.22 -0.53
CA ILE A 73 -3.02 -4.16 -0.99
C ILE A 73 -3.67 -5.34 -1.71
N LEU A 74 -4.70 -5.93 -1.14
CA LEU A 74 -5.41 -7.07 -1.74
C LEU A 74 -6.09 -6.67 -3.05
N THR A 75 -6.72 -5.50 -3.09
CA THR A 75 -7.40 -4.99 -4.28
C THR A 75 -6.42 -4.78 -5.43
N ILE A 76 -5.26 -4.20 -5.16
CA ILE A 76 -4.24 -3.98 -6.18
C ILE A 76 -3.60 -5.30 -6.59
N SER A 77 -3.27 -6.16 -5.62
CA SER A 77 -2.64 -7.46 -5.87
C SER A 77 -3.51 -8.38 -6.71
N ASP A 78 -4.84 -8.23 -6.62
CA ASP A 78 -5.78 -9.01 -7.43
C ASP A 78 -5.54 -8.86 -8.93
N GLN A 79 -4.99 -7.73 -9.36
CA GLN A 79 -4.65 -7.50 -10.77
C GLN A 79 -3.47 -8.36 -11.24
N PHE A 80 -2.62 -8.82 -10.32
CA PHE A 80 -1.37 -9.53 -10.62
C PHE A 80 -1.42 -11.02 -10.30
N ILE A 81 -2.35 -11.43 -9.45
CA ILE A 81 -2.53 -12.83 -9.05
C ILE A 81 -3.86 -13.31 -9.60
N HIS A 82 -3.80 -14.16 -10.63
CA HIS A 82 -4.99 -14.50 -11.43
C HIS A 82 -5.75 -15.73 -10.97
N ASP A 83 -5.11 -16.61 -10.18
CA ASP A 83 -5.70 -17.89 -9.75
C ASP A 83 -6.47 -17.81 -8.44
N HIS A 84 -6.55 -16.61 -7.85
CA HIS A 84 -7.22 -16.36 -6.58
C HIS A 84 -8.08 -15.10 -6.68
N ASP A 85 -9.20 -15.10 -5.97
CA ASP A 85 -10.10 -13.96 -5.90
C ASP A 85 -9.77 -13.12 -4.67
N LEU A 86 -8.68 -12.35 -4.75
CA LEU A 86 -8.21 -11.53 -3.64
C LEU A 86 -9.14 -10.34 -3.37
N LYS A 87 -9.79 -9.83 -4.41
CA LYS A 87 -10.77 -8.74 -4.24
C LYS A 87 -11.93 -9.16 -3.35
N ARG A 88 -12.36 -10.40 -3.44
CA ARG A 88 -13.40 -10.96 -2.58
C ARG A 88 -12.99 -10.92 -1.11
N PHE A 89 -11.73 -11.30 -0.82
CA PHE A 89 -11.22 -11.24 0.55
C PHE A 89 -11.07 -9.80 1.03
N ALA A 90 -10.66 -8.88 0.15
CA ALA A 90 -10.59 -7.46 0.49
C ALA A 90 -11.97 -6.93 0.88
N ASP A 91 -12.99 -7.22 0.08
CA ASP A 91 -14.36 -6.77 0.36
C ASP A 91 -14.89 -7.37 1.67
N ALA A 92 -14.50 -8.60 2.00
CA ALA A 92 -14.93 -9.27 3.24
C ALA A 92 -14.40 -8.57 4.50
N LEU A 93 -13.32 -7.78 4.42
CA LEU A 93 -12.82 -7.02 5.56
C LEU A 93 -13.83 -5.99 6.06
N TYR A 94 -14.74 -5.54 5.20
CA TYR A 94 -15.74 -4.53 5.50
C TYR A 94 -17.19 -5.09 5.50
N SER A 95 -17.35 -6.37 5.26
CA SER A 95 -18.66 -7.02 5.29
C SER A 95 -18.99 -7.48 6.71
N PRO A 96 -20.26 -7.36 7.14
CA PRO A 96 -20.70 -7.90 8.42
C PRO A 96 -20.59 -9.43 8.47
#